data_e78b930594e571a26f4cd9d28bbfb11e
#
_entry.id   e78b930594e571a26f4cd9d28bbfb11e
#
_cell.length_a   1.000
_cell.length_b   1.000
_cell.length_c   1.000
_cell.angle_alpha   90.00
_cell.angle_beta   90.00
_cell.angle_gamma   90.00
#
_symmetry.space_group_name_H-M   'P 1'
#
loop_
_entity.id
_entity.type
_entity.pdbx_description
1 polymer ?
#
loop_
_entity_poly.entity_id
_entity_poly.type
_entity_poly.pdbx_seq_one_letter_code
_entity_poly.pdbx_strand_id
1 'polypeptide(L)'
;MIASIYDQFVFEPGPDYIFIDWDLGNTCNFSCSYCDPAVHDGTVPWANINKIDNLVLQIKDNYKLKDFRLYNLLGGEPTAWPKLPQFIKKIKTLDSNTIIRIHTNGSRTPRYWKENCKHMDEVLISCHPESINLETTCKNINILIEHNIAVSVMVAMYTTLWDKCIEIANYLNDKCDVPVSMKPLQKKLGYPERMSYSSVQESIMTNWNYNIKHTNSNFISRTMKWKNSTTNQETLVKNINQLIVDNTNHWRDWDCYIGLDSLFIRANGDIKVGSDCNPDYIIGNYTKPGEISWPTKPIRCAYYSCFCGADMATRKLK
;
A
#
# COMPACT_ATOMS: atom_id res chain seq x y z
N MET A 1 -14.97 -7.64 21.09
CA MET A 1 -13.51 -7.85 21.08
C MET A 1 -13.21 -9.05 20.18
N ILE A 2 -13.00 -8.79 18.88
CA ILE A 2 -12.77 -9.86 17.87
C ILE A 2 -11.46 -10.61 18.16
N ALA A 3 -10.39 -9.90 18.53
CA ALA A 3 -9.07 -10.49 18.76
C ALA A 3 -8.97 -11.48 19.95
N SER A 4 -9.97 -11.59 20.81
CA SER A 4 -9.98 -12.56 21.91
C SER A 4 -10.51 -13.94 21.51
N ILE A 5 -11.22 -14.03 20.39
CA ILE A 5 -11.85 -15.26 19.89
C ILE A 5 -10.94 -15.97 18.88
N TYR A 6 -10.12 -15.20 18.14
CA TYR A 6 -9.27 -15.70 17.06
C TYR A 6 -7.81 -15.77 17.49
N ASP A 7 -7.09 -16.75 16.97
CA ASP A 7 -5.65 -16.98 17.21
C ASP A 7 -4.81 -16.92 15.92
N GLN A 8 -5.47 -16.75 14.78
CA GLN A 8 -4.83 -16.62 13.48
C GLN A 8 -5.44 -15.48 12.66
N PHE A 9 -4.58 -14.76 11.96
CA PHE A 9 -4.94 -13.81 10.91
C PHE A 9 -4.16 -14.19 9.66
N VAL A 10 -4.84 -14.78 8.69
CA VAL A 10 -4.22 -15.49 7.59
C VAL A 10 -4.81 -15.09 6.23
N PHE A 11 -4.13 -15.46 5.15
CA PHE A 11 -4.63 -15.25 3.80
C PHE A 11 -5.78 -16.22 3.47
N GLU A 12 -6.75 -15.73 2.68
CA GLU A 12 -7.56 -16.63 1.88
C GLU A 12 -6.71 -17.31 0.80
N PRO A 13 -7.11 -18.48 0.31
CA PRO A 13 -6.44 -19.11 -0.82
C PRO A 13 -6.34 -18.17 -2.02
N GLY A 14 -5.14 -18.06 -2.56
CA GLY A 14 -4.82 -17.18 -3.67
C GLY A 14 -3.31 -17.18 -3.96
N PRO A 15 -2.83 -16.30 -4.85
CA PRO A 15 -1.42 -16.25 -5.18
C PRO A 15 -0.55 -15.95 -3.95
N ASP A 16 0.54 -16.69 -3.80
CA ASP A 16 1.53 -16.44 -2.75
C ASP A 16 2.66 -15.55 -3.27
N TYR A 17 2.70 -14.31 -2.81
CA TYR A 17 3.68 -13.32 -3.26
C TYR A 17 4.35 -12.61 -2.09
N ILE A 18 5.51 -12.02 -2.32
CA ILE A 18 6.09 -11.04 -1.41
C ILE A 18 5.62 -9.64 -1.82
N PHE A 19 5.10 -8.87 -0.86
CA PHE A 19 4.70 -7.48 -1.06
C PHE A 19 5.84 -6.56 -0.64
N ILE A 20 6.34 -5.73 -1.56
CA ILE A 20 7.50 -4.88 -1.35
C ILE A 20 7.07 -3.43 -1.50
N ASP A 21 6.88 -2.74 -0.37
CA ASP A 21 6.76 -1.29 -0.36
C ASP A 21 8.13 -0.66 -0.60
N TRP A 22 8.26 0.13 -1.66
CA TRP A 22 9.49 0.86 -1.96
C TRP A 22 9.24 2.35 -1.99
N ASP A 23 9.65 3.02 -0.90
CA ASP A 23 9.69 4.48 -0.83
C ASP A 23 10.82 5.01 -1.72
N LEU A 24 10.43 5.72 -2.78
CA LEU A 24 11.35 6.21 -3.81
C LEU A 24 11.97 7.57 -3.47
N GLY A 25 11.38 8.30 -2.51
CA GLY A 25 11.78 9.65 -2.11
C GLY A 25 10.59 10.44 -1.61
N ASN A 26 10.83 11.62 -1.05
CA ASN A 26 9.77 12.43 -0.44
C ASN A 26 9.41 13.71 -1.23
N THR A 27 9.77 13.81 -2.51
CA THR A 27 9.28 14.92 -3.35
C THR A 27 7.82 14.66 -3.74
N CYS A 28 6.94 15.60 -3.40
CA CYS A 28 5.53 15.57 -3.80
C CYS A 28 5.13 16.91 -4.43
N ASN A 29 4.22 16.86 -5.38
CA ASN A 29 3.63 18.06 -5.98
C ASN A 29 2.36 18.55 -5.27
N PHE A 30 1.93 17.84 -4.21
CA PHE A 30 0.90 18.26 -3.27
C PHE A 30 1.53 18.59 -1.91
N SER A 31 0.86 19.46 -1.16
CA SER A 31 1.21 19.86 0.21
C SER A 31 -0.01 19.71 1.12
N CYS A 32 -0.58 18.52 1.17
CA CYS A 32 -1.79 18.25 1.96
C CYS A 32 -1.56 18.55 3.44
N SER A 33 -2.47 19.28 4.07
CA SER A 33 -2.33 19.79 5.45
C SER A 33 -2.26 18.68 6.51
N TYR A 34 -2.79 17.49 6.20
CA TYR A 34 -2.74 16.32 7.08
C TYR A 34 -1.55 15.39 6.81
N CYS A 35 -0.73 15.69 5.81
CA CYS A 35 0.47 14.94 5.50
C CYS A 35 1.66 15.52 6.26
N ASP A 36 2.50 14.67 6.86
CA ASP A 36 3.69 15.14 7.55
C ASP A 36 4.65 15.79 6.53
N PRO A 37 5.15 17.01 6.79
CA PRO A 37 6.10 17.70 5.91
C PRO A 37 7.29 16.83 5.51
N ALA A 38 7.81 16.00 6.41
CA ALA A 38 8.95 15.12 6.15
C ALA A 38 8.71 14.06 5.05
N VAL A 39 7.45 13.83 4.63
CA VAL A 39 7.14 12.89 3.54
C VAL A 39 6.79 13.59 2.22
N HIS A 40 6.88 14.93 2.15
CA HIS A 40 6.59 15.66 0.92
C HIS A 40 7.45 16.91 0.67
N ASP A 41 8.45 17.20 1.53
CA ASP A 41 9.28 18.41 1.46
C ASP A 41 10.42 18.37 0.43
N GLY A 42 10.67 17.22 -0.19
CA GLY A 42 11.71 17.03 -1.21
C GLY A 42 13.13 16.95 -0.65
N THR A 43 13.31 16.82 0.66
CA THR A 43 14.63 16.74 1.30
C THR A 43 15.30 15.38 1.17
N VAL A 44 14.50 14.31 0.99
CA VAL A 44 15.00 12.96 0.75
C VAL A 44 15.18 12.73 -0.75
N PRO A 45 16.39 12.46 -1.23
CA PRO A 45 16.65 12.25 -2.65
C PRO A 45 15.94 11.00 -3.16
N TRP A 46 15.67 10.97 -4.48
CA TRP A 46 15.14 9.79 -5.14
C TRP A 46 16.06 8.58 -5.01
N ALA A 47 15.47 7.39 -5.01
CA ALA A 47 16.15 6.10 -4.98
C ALA A 47 17.28 6.02 -6.03
N ASN A 48 18.38 5.37 -5.67
CA ASN A 48 19.54 5.29 -6.55
C ASN A 48 19.41 4.14 -7.56
N ILE A 49 18.88 4.46 -8.75
CA ILE A 49 18.66 3.50 -9.83
C ILE A 49 19.93 2.69 -10.24
N ASN A 50 21.13 3.22 -9.99
CA ASN A 50 22.36 2.54 -10.37
C ASN A 50 22.79 1.48 -9.35
N LYS A 51 22.15 1.42 -8.19
CA LYS A 51 22.50 0.51 -7.10
C LYS A 51 21.46 -0.58 -6.83
N ILE A 52 20.37 -0.65 -7.60
CA ILE A 52 19.27 -1.59 -7.32
C ILE A 52 19.49 -3.01 -7.83
N ASP A 53 20.45 -3.22 -8.74
CA ASP A 53 20.60 -4.51 -9.46
C ASP A 53 20.80 -5.68 -8.50
N ASN A 54 21.76 -5.54 -7.59
CA ASN A 54 22.05 -6.57 -6.62
C ASN A 54 20.88 -6.81 -5.66
N LEU A 55 20.18 -5.74 -5.23
CA LEU A 55 19.00 -5.88 -4.37
C LEU A 55 17.87 -6.65 -5.06
N VAL A 56 17.52 -6.29 -6.30
CA VAL A 56 16.43 -6.95 -7.03
C VAL A 56 16.76 -8.42 -7.24
N LEU A 57 18.02 -8.77 -7.58
CA LEU A 57 18.45 -10.15 -7.73
C LEU A 57 18.42 -10.90 -6.40
N GLN A 58 18.86 -10.30 -5.30
CA GLN A 58 18.76 -10.93 -3.97
C GLN A 58 17.30 -11.16 -3.53
N ILE A 59 16.41 -10.21 -3.77
CA ILE A 59 14.97 -10.39 -3.51
C ILE A 59 14.43 -11.54 -4.33
N LYS A 60 14.73 -11.58 -5.63
CA LYS A 60 14.33 -12.68 -6.52
C LYS A 60 14.77 -14.04 -5.99
N ASP A 61 16.03 -14.16 -5.57
CA ASP A 61 16.58 -15.42 -5.09
C ASP A 61 16.03 -15.82 -3.72
N ASN A 62 15.92 -14.86 -2.79
CA ASN A 62 15.42 -15.12 -1.44
C ASN A 62 13.93 -15.51 -1.43
N TYR A 63 13.14 -14.93 -2.33
CA TYR A 63 11.70 -15.18 -2.45
C TYR A 63 11.33 -15.98 -3.72
N LYS A 64 12.24 -16.84 -4.21
CA LYS A 64 12.04 -17.65 -5.43
C LYS A 64 10.88 -18.64 -5.37
N LEU A 65 10.46 -19.03 -4.17
CA LEU A 65 9.31 -19.91 -3.94
C LEU A 65 7.97 -19.20 -3.98
N LYS A 66 7.96 -17.87 -3.99
CA LYS A 66 6.74 -17.10 -4.18
C LYS A 66 6.34 -17.07 -5.66
N ASP A 67 5.03 -17.04 -5.93
CA ASP A 67 4.49 -16.99 -7.28
C ASP A 67 5.02 -15.79 -8.06
N PHE A 68 5.12 -14.64 -7.39
CA PHE A 68 5.71 -13.41 -7.94
C PHE A 68 6.16 -12.44 -6.83
N ARG A 69 6.83 -11.35 -7.21
CA ARG A 69 7.21 -10.22 -6.36
C ARG A 69 6.39 -9.01 -6.77
N LEU A 70 5.62 -8.45 -5.83
CA LEU A 70 4.84 -7.24 -6.06
C LEU A 70 5.60 -6.04 -5.49
N TYR A 71 6.11 -5.19 -6.35
CA TYR A 71 6.74 -3.93 -5.97
C TYR A 71 5.69 -2.82 -5.97
N ASN A 72 5.33 -2.33 -4.79
CA ASN A 72 4.48 -1.16 -4.61
C ASN A 72 5.38 0.07 -4.47
N LEU A 73 5.49 0.85 -5.55
CA LEU A 73 6.34 2.03 -5.62
C LEU A 73 5.57 3.23 -5.09
N LEU A 74 6.07 3.78 -3.99
CA LEU A 74 5.44 4.88 -3.26
C LEU A 74 6.48 5.94 -2.86
N GLY A 75 6.09 6.93 -2.08
CA GLY A 75 6.94 8.03 -1.62
C GLY A 75 6.13 9.30 -1.45
N GLY A 76 6.71 10.47 -1.73
CA GLY A 76 5.94 11.70 -1.88
C GLY A 76 4.94 11.56 -3.02
N GLU A 77 5.39 11.77 -4.26
CA GLU A 77 4.64 11.44 -5.47
C GLU A 77 5.58 10.74 -6.49
N PRO A 78 5.51 9.40 -6.62
CA PRO A 78 6.43 8.65 -7.49
C PRO A 78 6.45 9.13 -8.94
N THR A 79 5.31 9.56 -9.48
CA THR A 79 5.23 10.03 -10.86
C THR A 79 5.91 11.40 -11.07
N ALA A 80 6.26 12.11 -10.00
CA ALA A 80 7.09 13.31 -10.08
C ALA A 80 8.56 12.99 -10.44
N TRP A 81 9.00 11.74 -10.22
CA TRP A 81 10.35 11.33 -10.54
C TRP A 81 10.54 11.08 -12.04
N PRO A 82 11.40 11.87 -12.74
CA PRO A 82 11.57 11.71 -14.20
C PRO A 82 12.15 10.35 -14.61
N LYS A 83 12.85 9.66 -13.71
CA LYS A 83 13.47 8.35 -13.98
C LYS A 83 12.57 7.17 -13.60
N LEU A 84 11.34 7.40 -13.13
CA LEU A 84 10.43 6.32 -12.75
C LEU A 84 10.24 5.26 -13.86
N PRO A 85 9.99 5.61 -15.14
CA PRO A 85 9.83 4.61 -16.19
C PRO A 85 11.09 3.75 -16.42
N GLN A 86 12.28 4.35 -16.29
CA GLN A 86 13.55 3.63 -16.39
C GLN A 86 13.76 2.68 -15.21
N PHE A 87 13.39 3.12 -14.01
CA PHE A 87 13.47 2.34 -12.80
C PHE A 87 12.58 1.09 -12.88
N ILE A 88 11.33 1.25 -13.31
CA ILE A 88 10.38 0.15 -13.52
C ILE A 88 10.91 -0.84 -14.56
N LYS A 89 11.34 -0.33 -15.73
CA LYS A 89 11.91 -1.17 -16.78
C LYS A 89 13.11 -1.99 -16.28
N LYS A 90 13.96 -1.37 -15.45
CA LYS A 90 15.13 -2.04 -14.88
C LYS A 90 14.72 -3.19 -13.96
N ILE A 91 13.79 -3.00 -13.05
CA ILE A 91 13.27 -4.07 -12.18
C ILE A 91 12.73 -5.23 -13.04
N LYS A 92 11.85 -4.95 -14.01
CA LYS A 92 11.27 -6.00 -14.88
C LYS A 92 12.31 -6.74 -15.74
N THR A 93 13.41 -6.07 -16.08
CA THR A 93 14.52 -6.71 -16.83
C THR A 93 15.29 -7.69 -15.94
N LEU A 94 15.52 -7.34 -14.66
CA LEU A 94 16.27 -8.17 -13.70
C LEU A 94 15.41 -9.34 -13.18
N ASP A 95 14.12 -9.11 -13.03
CA ASP A 95 13.16 -10.09 -12.56
C ASP A 95 11.86 -10.01 -13.36
N SER A 96 11.69 -10.92 -14.32
CA SER A 96 10.51 -10.98 -15.19
C SER A 96 9.23 -11.40 -14.48
N ASN A 97 9.34 -12.03 -13.30
CA ASN A 97 8.20 -12.48 -12.51
C ASN A 97 7.81 -11.45 -11.44
N THR A 98 7.59 -10.21 -11.88
CA THR A 98 7.23 -9.09 -11.03
C THR A 98 5.93 -8.42 -11.45
N ILE A 99 5.22 -7.93 -10.46
CA ILE A 99 4.10 -7.01 -10.62
C ILE A 99 4.56 -5.64 -10.11
N ILE A 100 4.37 -4.60 -10.92
CA ILE A 100 4.69 -3.22 -10.56
C ILE A 100 3.40 -2.46 -10.30
N ARG A 101 3.22 -2.05 -9.05
CA ARG A 101 2.16 -1.16 -8.61
C ARG A 101 2.72 0.23 -8.35
N ILE A 102 2.03 1.25 -8.84
CA ILE A 102 2.33 2.64 -8.54
C ILE A 102 1.27 3.19 -7.57
N HIS A 103 1.72 3.68 -6.42
CA HIS A 103 0.85 4.38 -5.48
C HIS A 103 1.03 5.89 -5.70
N THR A 104 0.03 6.56 -6.26
CA THR A 104 0.12 7.94 -6.76
C THR A 104 -1.07 8.78 -6.32
N ASN A 105 -0.89 10.09 -6.25
CA ASN A 105 -2.00 11.04 -6.09
C ASN A 105 -2.80 11.28 -7.39
N GLY A 106 -2.40 10.67 -8.50
CA GLY A 106 -3.11 10.70 -9.77
C GLY A 106 -3.06 12.05 -10.52
N SER A 107 -2.26 13.02 -10.07
CA SER A 107 -2.26 14.40 -10.57
C SER A 107 -1.63 14.60 -11.94
N ARG A 108 -0.92 13.60 -12.46
CA ARG A 108 -0.28 13.71 -13.79
C ARG A 108 -1.31 13.87 -14.89
N THR A 109 -0.88 14.54 -15.97
CA THR A 109 -1.73 14.76 -17.14
C THR A 109 -2.08 13.45 -17.86
N PRO A 110 -3.21 13.40 -18.58
CA PRO A 110 -3.57 12.27 -19.42
C PRO A 110 -2.46 11.84 -20.40
N ARG A 111 -1.72 12.82 -20.95
CA ARG A 111 -0.57 12.56 -21.80
C ARG A 111 0.53 11.75 -21.11
N TYR A 112 0.85 12.12 -19.86
CA TYR A 112 1.87 11.39 -19.09
C TYR A 112 1.52 9.90 -18.97
N TRP A 113 0.25 9.58 -18.64
CA TRP A 113 -0.17 8.19 -18.48
C TRP A 113 -0.10 7.41 -19.79
N LYS A 114 -0.57 7.99 -20.90
CA LYS A 114 -0.44 7.38 -22.25
C LYS A 114 1.00 7.03 -22.62
N GLU A 115 1.94 7.88 -22.26
CA GLU A 115 3.35 7.72 -22.61
C GLU A 115 4.11 6.76 -21.68
N ASN A 116 3.70 6.62 -20.40
CA ASN A 116 4.53 5.99 -19.36
C ASN A 116 3.92 4.74 -18.69
N CYS A 117 2.64 4.43 -18.86
CA CYS A 117 2.00 3.32 -18.13
C CYS A 117 2.38 1.92 -18.64
N LYS A 118 2.94 1.77 -19.82
CA LYS A 118 3.17 0.47 -20.50
C LYS A 118 3.97 -0.59 -19.74
N HIS A 119 4.69 -0.20 -18.70
CA HIS A 119 5.48 -1.12 -17.87
C HIS A 119 4.88 -1.26 -16.46
N MET A 120 3.79 -0.58 -16.17
CA MET A 120 3.03 -0.71 -14.93
C MET A 120 2.01 -1.83 -15.10
N ASP A 121 1.74 -2.56 -14.02
CA ASP A 121 0.70 -3.57 -14.01
C ASP A 121 -0.52 -3.06 -13.26
N GLU A 122 -0.29 -2.25 -12.22
CA GLU A 122 -1.33 -1.73 -11.35
C GLU A 122 -1.07 -0.27 -10.96
N VAL A 123 -2.13 0.49 -10.79
CA VAL A 123 -2.09 1.86 -10.26
C VAL A 123 -3.10 2.01 -9.13
N LEU A 124 -2.62 2.36 -7.93
CA LEU A 124 -3.44 2.75 -6.79
C LEU A 124 -3.44 4.28 -6.70
N ILE A 125 -4.60 4.89 -6.94
CA ILE A 125 -4.77 6.34 -6.88
C ILE A 125 -5.25 6.76 -5.49
N SER A 126 -4.44 7.52 -4.77
CA SER A 126 -4.84 8.20 -3.54
C SER A 126 -5.50 9.55 -3.85
N CYS A 127 -6.79 9.64 -3.59
CA CYS A 127 -7.54 10.88 -3.79
C CYS A 127 -7.45 11.75 -2.54
N HIS A 128 -6.75 12.86 -2.66
CA HIS A 128 -6.54 13.84 -1.60
C HIS A 128 -7.55 14.99 -1.73
N PRO A 129 -8.51 15.16 -0.79
CA PRO A 129 -9.64 16.08 -0.95
C PRO A 129 -9.23 17.56 -1.10
N GLU A 130 -8.06 17.95 -0.61
CA GLU A 130 -7.56 19.32 -0.75
C GLU A 130 -7.13 19.67 -2.18
N SER A 131 -6.63 18.69 -2.94
CA SER A 131 -5.88 18.96 -4.18
C SER A 131 -6.37 18.21 -5.41
N ILE A 132 -7.32 17.27 -5.26
CA ILE A 132 -7.78 16.43 -6.38
C ILE A 132 -8.53 17.25 -7.45
N ASN A 133 -8.28 16.90 -8.72
CA ASN A 133 -9.11 17.29 -9.85
C ASN A 133 -9.85 16.04 -10.38
N LEU A 134 -11.14 15.95 -10.08
CA LEU A 134 -11.97 14.75 -10.37
C LEU A 134 -12.05 14.43 -11.86
N GLU A 135 -12.22 15.46 -12.71
CA GLU A 135 -12.32 15.27 -14.16
C GLU A 135 -11.02 14.68 -14.74
N THR A 136 -9.88 15.24 -14.34
CA THR A 136 -8.57 14.75 -14.76
C THR A 136 -8.33 13.34 -14.22
N THR A 137 -8.71 13.06 -12.98
CA THR A 137 -8.57 11.73 -12.36
C THR A 137 -9.37 10.68 -13.12
N CYS A 138 -10.65 10.96 -13.47
CA CYS A 138 -11.45 10.05 -14.28
C CYS A 138 -10.87 9.81 -15.67
N LYS A 139 -10.37 10.86 -16.35
CA LYS A 139 -9.68 10.71 -17.64
C LYS A 139 -8.44 9.81 -17.52
N ASN A 140 -7.67 9.97 -16.45
CA ASN A 140 -6.49 9.16 -16.18
C ASN A 140 -6.86 7.70 -15.92
N ILE A 141 -7.88 7.45 -15.13
CA ILE A 141 -8.42 6.10 -14.86
C ILE A 141 -8.81 5.40 -16.16
N ASN A 142 -9.58 6.06 -17.03
CA ASN A 142 -10.01 5.49 -18.30
C ASN A 142 -8.82 5.15 -19.20
N ILE A 143 -7.81 6.03 -19.29
CA ILE A 143 -6.59 5.76 -20.04
C ILE A 143 -5.86 4.52 -19.51
N LEU A 144 -5.73 4.38 -18.20
CA LEU A 144 -5.08 3.23 -17.59
C LEU A 144 -5.84 1.94 -17.90
N ILE A 145 -7.17 1.94 -17.81
CA ILE A 145 -8.03 0.79 -18.15
C ILE A 145 -7.88 0.44 -19.63
N GLU A 146 -7.90 1.42 -20.54
CA GLU A 146 -7.69 1.22 -21.99
C GLU A 146 -6.33 0.57 -22.30
N HIS A 147 -5.33 0.76 -21.43
CA HIS A 147 -4.01 0.14 -21.54
C HIS A 147 -3.88 -1.18 -20.76
N ASN A 148 -5.00 -1.75 -20.27
CA ASN A 148 -5.06 -2.97 -19.47
C ASN A 148 -4.29 -2.88 -18.13
N ILE A 149 -4.18 -1.69 -17.57
CA ILE A 149 -3.61 -1.48 -16.23
C ILE A 149 -4.73 -1.64 -15.21
N ALA A 150 -4.51 -2.47 -14.19
CA ALA A 150 -5.45 -2.59 -13.09
C ALA A 150 -5.44 -1.33 -12.23
N VAL A 151 -6.61 -0.76 -11.95
CA VAL A 151 -6.73 0.49 -11.18
C VAL A 151 -7.58 0.28 -9.95
N SER A 152 -7.15 0.85 -8.83
CA SER A 152 -7.94 0.99 -7.61
C SER A 152 -7.81 2.41 -7.09
N VAL A 153 -8.86 2.89 -6.44
CA VAL A 153 -8.92 4.25 -5.90
C VAL A 153 -9.12 4.20 -4.39
N MET A 154 -8.43 5.06 -3.68
CA MET A 154 -8.54 5.21 -2.25
C MET A 154 -8.75 6.69 -1.90
N VAL A 155 -9.88 7.02 -1.28
CA VAL A 155 -10.18 8.38 -0.83
C VAL A 155 -9.66 8.58 0.59
N ALA A 156 -8.80 9.57 0.78
CA ALA A 156 -8.28 9.97 2.08
C ALA A 156 -9.39 10.69 2.87
N MET A 157 -9.89 10.07 3.95
CA MET A 157 -11.06 10.54 4.70
C MET A 157 -10.66 11.63 5.70
N TYR A 158 -10.39 12.84 5.20
CA TYR A 158 -9.99 13.97 6.03
C TYR A 158 -11.19 14.59 6.73
N THR A 159 -11.21 14.55 8.06
CA THR A 159 -12.38 14.94 8.87
C THR A 159 -12.82 16.39 8.65
N THR A 160 -11.87 17.30 8.43
CA THR A 160 -12.16 18.72 8.17
C THR A 160 -12.88 18.95 6.83
N LEU A 161 -12.68 18.05 5.86
CA LEU A 161 -13.30 18.10 4.53
C LEU A 161 -14.18 16.88 4.29
N TRP A 162 -14.85 16.38 5.35
CA TRP A 162 -15.62 15.15 5.29
C TRP A 162 -16.63 15.10 4.14
N ASP A 163 -17.46 16.14 3.99
CA ASP A 163 -18.48 16.17 2.94
C ASP A 163 -17.88 16.11 1.55
N LYS A 164 -16.76 16.79 1.33
CA LYS A 164 -15.98 16.71 0.09
C LYS A 164 -15.39 15.33 -0.14
N CYS A 165 -14.94 14.63 0.92
CA CYS A 165 -14.49 13.25 0.79
C CYS A 165 -15.62 12.32 0.32
N ILE A 166 -16.81 12.48 0.86
CA ILE A 166 -18.01 11.71 0.45
C ILE A 166 -18.40 12.04 -0.99
N GLU A 167 -18.39 13.32 -1.37
CA GLU A 167 -18.63 13.74 -2.75
C GLU A 167 -17.66 13.09 -3.73
N ILE A 168 -16.36 13.12 -3.43
CA ILE A 168 -15.30 12.48 -4.22
C ILE A 168 -15.55 10.99 -4.34
N ALA A 169 -15.83 10.30 -3.24
CA ALA A 169 -16.05 8.86 -3.23
C ALA A 169 -17.26 8.47 -4.07
N ASN A 170 -18.40 9.17 -3.92
CA ASN A 170 -19.60 8.95 -4.71
C ASN A 170 -19.35 9.23 -6.19
N TYR A 171 -18.73 10.36 -6.53
CA TYR A 171 -18.45 10.74 -7.91
C TYR A 171 -17.60 9.69 -8.63
N LEU A 172 -16.51 9.24 -8.00
CA LEU A 172 -15.63 8.24 -8.59
C LEU A 172 -16.30 6.87 -8.68
N ASN A 173 -17.09 6.49 -7.67
CA ASN A 173 -17.84 5.24 -7.67
C ASN A 173 -18.92 5.20 -8.77
N ASP A 174 -19.50 6.35 -9.11
CA ASP A 174 -20.52 6.45 -10.16
C ASP A 174 -19.94 6.58 -11.56
N LYS A 175 -18.82 7.30 -11.72
CA LYS A 175 -18.25 7.66 -13.01
C LYS A 175 -17.13 6.76 -13.48
N CYS A 176 -16.41 6.10 -12.55
CA CYS A 176 -15.27 5.28 -12.87
C CYS A 176 -15.58 3.82 -12.53
N ASP A 177 -15.15 2.92 -13.42
CA ASP A 177 -15.38 1.50 -13.26
C ASP A 177 -14.24 0.79 -12.58
N VAL A 178 -13.93 1.24 -11.37
CA VAL A 178 -12.83 0.79 -10.53
C VAL A 178 -13.26 0.69 -9.08
N PRO A 179 -12.62 -0.17 -8.27
CA PRO A 179 -12.83 -0.20 -6.83
C PRO A 179 -12.48 1.15 -6.20
N VAL A 180 -13.44 1.73 -5.46
CA VAL A 180 -13.23 2.96 -4.68
C VAL A 180 -13.34 2.63 -3.20
N SER A 181 -12.27 2.81 -2.44
CA SER A 181 -12.22 2.56 -1.00
C SER A 181 -12.07 3.85 -0.20
N MET A 182 -12.51 3.84 1.06
CA MET A 182 -12.32 4.92 2.01
C MET A 182 -11.19 4.57 2.97
N LYS A 183 -10.20 5.47 3.11
CA LYS A 183 -9.09 5.28 4.05
C LYS A 183 -9.18 6.23 5.23
N PRO A 184 -9.36 5.74 6.46
CA PRO A 184 -9.21 6.54 7.66
C PRO A 184 -7.77 7.08 7.76
N LEU A 185 -7.62 8.34 8.13
CA LEU A 185 -6.30 8.97 8.28
C LEU A 185 -5.79 8.87 9.72
N GLN A 186 -4.48 8.81 9.87
CA GLN A 186 -3.80 9.00 11.14
C GLN A 186 -3.81 10.48 11.52
N LYS A 187 -3.79 10.80 12.82
CA LYS A 187 -3.63 12.18 13.32
C LYS A 187 -2.29 12.76 12.89
N LYS A 188 -1.26 11.92 12.92
CA LYS A 188 0.09 12.22 12.50
C LYS A 188 0.72 10.94 11.96
N LEU A 189 1.45 11.04 10.87
CA LEU A 189 2.13 9.90 10.27
C LEU A 189 3.10 9.24 11.26
N GLY A 190 3.09 7.91 11.32
CA GLY A 190 3.91 7.11 12.23
C GLY A 190 3.44 7.07 13.69
N TYR A 191 2.32 7.72 14.02
CA TYR A 191 1.71 7.61 15.34
C TYR A 191 0.50 6.66 15.32
N PRO A 192 0.29 5.86 16.37
CA PRO A 192 -0.75 4.85 16.41
C PRO A 192 -2.15 5.42 16.70
N GLU A 193 -2.40 6.66 16.33
CA GLU A 193 -3.68 7.33 16.55
C GLU A 193 -4.32 7.74 15.22
N ARG A 194 -5.52 7.25 14.97
CA ARG A 194 -6.34 7.74 13.86
C ARG A 194 -6.99 9.08 14.17
N MET A 195 -7.40 9.81 13.15
CA MET A 195 -8.28 10.97 13.30
C MET A 195 -9.56 10.56 14.00
N SER A 196 -10.15 11.49 14.77
CA SER A 196 -11.42 11.24 15.45
C SER A 196 -12.57 11.37 14.47
N TYR A 197 -13.27 10.27 14.22
CA TYR A 197 -14.50 10.22 13.44
C TYR A 197 -15.70 10.07 14.34
N SER A 198 -16.82 10.67 13.96
CA SER A 198 -18.09 10.44 14.67
C SER A 198 -18.60 9.02 14.36
N SER A 199 -19.52 8.50 15.19
CA SER A 199 -20.14 7.19 14.95
C SER A 199 -20.85 7.10 13.60
N VAL A 200 -21.41 8.20 13.12
CA VAL A 200 -22.03 8.29 11.78
C VAL A 200 -20.97 8.15 10.69
N GLN A 201 -19.84 8.85 10.81
CA GLN A 201 -18.74 8.78 9.85
C GLN A 201 -18.12 7.38 9.82
N GLU A 202 -17.93 6.76 10.98
CA GLU A 202 -17.45 5.37 11.09
C GLU A 202 -18.42 4.40 10.42
N SER A 203 -19.73 4.55 10.68
CA SER A 203 -20.76 3.72 10.06
C SER A 203 -20.76 3.85 8.52
N ILE A 204 -20.56 5.05 7.99
CA ILE A 204 -20.46 5.28 6.54
C ILE A 204 -19.26 4.54 5.97
N MET A 205 -18.07 4.67 6.59
CA MET A 205 -16.86 3.98 6.13
C MET A 205 -16.99 2.45 6.21
N THR A 206 -17.61 1.94 7.30
CA THR A 206 -17.83 0.51 7.51
C THR A 206 -18.78 -0.09 6.49
N ASN A 207 -19.85 0.63 6.16
CA ASN A 207 -20.89 0.14 5.25
C ASN A 207 -20.66 0.59 3.80
N TRP A 208 -19.50 1.19 3.50
CA TRP A 208 -19.20 1.62 2.15
C TRP A 208 -19.12 0.44 1.19
N ASN A 209 -20.04 0.42 0.22
CA ASN A 209 -20.06 -0.56 -0.86
C ASN A 209 -19.58 0.11 -2.13
N TYR A 210 -18.44 -0.32 -2.66
CA TYR A 210 -18.03 0.08 -3.99
C TYR A 210 -18.73 -0.79 -5.04
N ASN A 211 -19.31 -0.13 -6.03
CA ASN A 211 -19.90 -0.82 -7.18
C ASN A 211 -18.75 -1.31 -8.08
N ILE A 212 -18.40 -2.57 -7.99
CA ILE A 212 -17.56 -3.18 -9.01
C ILE A 212 -18.49 -3.52 -10.18
N LYS A 213 -18.56 -2.64 -11.17
CA LYS A 213 -19.34 -2.87 -12.41
C LYS A 213 -18.60 -3.82 -13.34
N HIS A 214 -17.27 -3.87 -13.28
CA HIS A 214 -16.44 -4.76 -14.07
C HIS A 214 -15.70 -5.78 -13.20
N THR A 215 -15.89 -7.03 -13.58
CA THR A 215 -15.17 -8.19 -13.02
C THR A 215 -13.69 -8.26 -13.48
N ASN A 216 -13.25 -7.32 -14.30
CA ASN A 216 -11.92 -7.28 -14.90
C ASN A 216 -10.89 -6.48 -14.13
N SER A 217 -11.15 -6.12 -12.88
CA SER A 217 -10.09 -5.57 -12.04
C SER A 217 -9.13 -6.68 -11.64
N ASN A 218 -8.09 -6.89 -12.44
CA ASN A 218 -6.96 -7.76 -12.11
C ASN A 218 -6.09 -7.19 -10.98
N PHE A 219 -6.59 -6.21 -10.23
CA PHE A 219 -5.86 -5.61 -9.12
C PHE A 219 -5.61 -6.65 -8.04
N ILE A 220 -4.34 -6.94 -7.78
CA ILE A 220 -3.93 -7.97 -6.85
C ILE A 220 -4.06 -7.45 -5.42
N SER A 221 -4.94 -8.04 -4.66
CA SER A 221 -5.08 -7.78 -3.23
C SER A 221 -5.13 -9.10 -2.46
N ARG A 222 -4.53 -9.10 -1.28
CA ARG A 222 -4.70 -10.19 -0.33
C ARG A 222 -6.02 -10.04 0.38
N THR A 223 -6.85 -11.04 0.30
CA THR A 223 -8.02 -11.16 1.17
C THR A 223 -7.57 -11.83 2.46
N MET A 224 -7.85 -11.19 3.59
CA MET A 224 -7.47 -11.68 4.91
C MET A 224 -8.67 -12.24 5.65
N LYS A 225 -8.43 -13.19 6.53
CA LYS A 225 -9.44 -13.71 7.45
C LYS A 225 -8.91 -13.90 8.86
N TRP A 226 -9.76 -13.66 9.82
CA TRP A 226 -9.60 -14.13 11.18
C TRP A 226 -9.99 -15.60 11.24
N LYS A 227 -9.21 -16.42 11.94
CA LYS A 227 -9.48 -17.84 12.13
C LYS A 227 -9.20 -18.23 13.58
N ASN A 228 -10.07 -19.10 14.11
CA ASN A 228 -9.85 -19.80 15.36
C ASN A 228 -9.43 -21.24 15.04
N SER A 229 -8.21 -21.62 15.43
CA SER A 229 -7.64 -22.95 15.12
C SER A 229 -8.37 -24.09 15.83
N THR A 230 -9.00 -23.82 16.98
CA THR A 230 -9.71 -24.81 17.79
C THR A 230 -11.14 -25.04 17.30
N THR A 231 -11.88 -23.94 17.03
CA THR A 231 -13.30 -24.03 16.65
C THR A 231 -13.53 -24.04 15.15
N ASN A 232 -12.49 -23.78 14.34
CA ASN A 232 -12.56 -23.55 12.90
C ASN A 232 -13.48 -22.38 12.49
N GLN A 233 -13.85 -21.51 13.43
CA GLN A 233 -14.60 -20.29 13.12
C GLN A 233 -13.72 -19.36 12.28
N GLU A 234 -14.30 -18.83 11.20
CA GLU A 234 -13.61 -17.89 10.30
C GLU A 234 -14.44 -16.62 10.10
N THR A 235 -13.79 -15.48 9.94
CA THR A 235 -14.43 -14.20 9.58
C THR A 235 -13.57 -13.49 8.55
N LEU A 236 -14.16 -13.23 7.39
CA LEU A 236 -13.51 -12.57 6.27
C LEU A 236 -13.32 -11.08 6.55
N VAL A 237 -12.15 -10.54 6.22
CA VAL A 237 -11.86 -9.10 6.23
C VAL A 237 -11.95 -8.58 4.80
N LYS A 238 -13.06 -7.95 4.47
CA LYS A 238 -13.33 -7.44 3.12
C LYS A 238 -12.41 -6.29 2.70
N ASN A 239 -12.03 -5.46 3.65
CA ASN A 239 -11.15 -4.32 3.45
C ASN A 239 -10.21 -4.18 4.65
N ILE A 240 -8.89 -4.18 4.39
CA ILE A 240 -7.89 -4.10 5.46
C ILE A 240 -8.02 -2.81 6.29
N ASN A 241 -8.44 -1.71 5.69
CA ASN A 241 -8.68 -0.45 6.41
C ASN A 241 -9.85 -0.54 7.41
N GLN A 242 -10.74 -1.53 7.23
CA GLN A 242 -11.83 -1.78 8.17
C GLN A 242 -11.30 -2.12 9.57
N LEU A 243 -10.15 -2.80 9.66
CA LEU A 243 -9.52 -3.11 10.95
C LEU A 243 -9.22 -1.86 11.78
N ILE A 244 -8.89 -0.74 11.10
CA ILE A 244 -8.64 0.56 11.77
C ILE A 244 -9.96 1.15 12.27
N VAL A 245 -11.03 1.09 11.46
CA VAL A 245 -12.36 1.61 11.83
C VAL A 245 -12.93 0.82 13.00
N ASP A 246 -12.84 -0.51 12.94
CA ASP A 246 -13.36 -1.42 13.97
C ASP A 246 -12.47 -1.50 15.21
N ASN A 247 -11.34 -0.79 15.22
CA ASN A 247 -10.34 -0.86 16.30
C ASN A 247 -9.89 -2.30 16.60
N THR A 248 -9.65 -3.10 15.54
CA THR A 248 -9.23 -4.50 15.62
C THR A 248 -7.81 -4.73 15.08
N ASN A 249 -7.09 -3.66 14.74
CA ASN A 249 -5.73 -3.67 14.21
C ASN A 249 -4.65 -3.83 15.31
N HIS A 250 -4.87 -4.76 16.25
CA HIS A 250 -4.04 -4.96 17.44
C HIS A 250 -3.44 -6.36 17.47
N TRP A 251 -2.11 -6.46 17.34
CA TRP A 251 -1.39 -7.74 17.29
C TRP A 251 -0.21 -7.83 18.25
N ARG A 252 -0.18 -7.03 19.31
CA ARG A 252 0.89 -7.13 20.30
C ARG A 252 1.01 -8.57 20.79
N ASP A 253 2.24 -9.06 20.86
CA ASP A 253 2.57 -10.43 21.24
C ASP A 253 2.11 -11.55 20.28
N TRP A 254 1.71 -11.20 19.05
CA TRP A 254 1.51 -12.17 17.98
C TRP A 254 2.78 -12.35 17.15
N ASP A 255 2.98 -13.52 16.58
CA ASP A 255 4.03 -13.78 15.60
C ASP A 255 3.60 -13.20 14.24
N CYS A 256 4.27 -12.15 13.82
CA CYS A 256 3.99 -11.42 12.59
C CYS A 256 4.95 -11.83 11.48
N TYR A 257 4.41 -12.13 10.30
CA TYR A 257 5.17 -12.59 9.13
C TYR A 257 5.72 -11.45 8.27
N ILE A 258 5.90 -10.25 8.82
CA ILE A 258 6.67 -9.18 8.17
C ILE A 258 8.10 -9.68 7.87
N GLY A 259 8.64 -9.28 6.73
CA GLY A 259 9.90 -9.81 6.23
C GLY A 259 9.79 -11.15 5.49
N LEU A 260 8.68 -11.89 5.68
CA LEU A 260 8.36 -13.12 4.96
C LEU A 260 7.22 -12.93 3.95
N ASP A 261 6.28 -12.08 4.27
CA ASP A 261 5.12 -11.73 3.44
C ASP A 261 5.21 -10.31 2.87
N SER A 262 5.95 -9.42 3.52
CA SER A 262 6.16 -8.03 3.11
C SER A 262 7.56 -7.54 3.45
N LEU A 263 8.04 -6.54 2.70
CA LEU A 263 9.27 -5.78 2.95
C LEU A 263 9.00 -4.29 2.77
N PHE A 264 9.81 -3.46 3.42
CA PHE A 264 9.82 -2.03 3.20
C PHE A 264 11.24 -1.55 2.86
N ILE A 265 11.38 -0.84 1.73
CA ILE A 265 12.66 -0.28 1.25
C ILE A 265 12.54 1.23 1.27
N ARG A 266 13.44 1.90 1.96
CA ARG A 266 13.50 3.36 2.02
C ARG A 266 14.33 3.96 0.89
N ALA A 267 14.04 5.20 0.53
CA ALA A 267 14.80 5.96 -0.47
C ALA A 267 16.29 6.10 -0.12
N ASN A 268 16.63 6.17 1.17
CA ASN A 268 18.04 6.19 1.65
C ASN A 268 18.77 4.84 1.52
N GLY A 269 18.07 3.81 1.05
CA GLY A 269 18.60 2.47 0.84
C GLY A 269 18.38 1.48 1.97
N ASP A 270 17.85 1.88 3.11
CA ASP A 270 17.57 0.97 4.21
C ASP A 270 16.47 -0.01 3.83
N ILE A 271 16.68 -1.27 4.16
CA ILE A 271 15.71 -2.37 3.97
C ILE A 271 15.21 -2.76 5.34
N LYS A 272 13.89 -2.72 5.51
CA LYS A 272 13.19 -3.07 6.76
C LYS A 272 12.22 -4.22 6.52
N VAL A 273 11.88 -4.92 7.56
CA VAL A 273 10.88 -6.00 7.51
C VAL A 273 9.45 -5.47 7.34
N GLY A 274 9.16 -4.27 7.81
CA GLY A 274 7.86 -3.60 7.67
C GLY A 274 7.99 -2.09 7.76
N SER A 275 6.97 -1.36 7.35
CA SER A 275 6.96 0.10 7.25
C SER A 275 6.98 0.77 8.63
N ASP A 276 5.97 0.46 9.46
CA ASP A 276 5.72 1.13 10.75
C ASP A 276 6.17 0.29 11.95
N CYS A 277 6.54 -0.94 11.70
CA CYS A 277 6.85 -1.91 12.72
C CYS A 277 8.13 -1.63 13.39
N ASN A 278 8.87 -1.50 13.93
CA ASN A 278 10.16 -1.18 14.55
C ASN A 278 11.03 -0.30 13.65
N PRO A 279 11.15 1.00 13.91
CA PRO A 279 11.95 1.91 13.09
C PRO A 279 13.42 1.48 12.99
N ASP A 280 13.93 0.74 13.97
CA ASP A 280 15.33 0.30 14.04
C ASP A 280 15.54 -1.12 13.50
N TYR A 281 14.48 -1.81 13.03
CA TYR A 281 14.59 -3.16 12.49
C TYR A 281 15.03 -3.15 11.02
N ILE A 282 16.22 -2.62 10.80
CA ILE A 282 16.87 -2.58 9.49
C ILE A 282 17.65 -3.88 9.31
N ILE A 283 17.35 -4.59 8.22
CA ILE A 283 18.01 -5.86 7.87
C ILE A 283 19.18 -5.68 6.92
N GLY A 284 19.34 -4.50 6.33
CA GLY A 284 20.43 -4.16 5.43
C GLY A 284 20.24 -2.80 4.77
N ASN A 285 21.18 -2.43 3.90
CA ASN A 285 21.09 -1.22 3.09
C ASN A 285 21.68 -1.48 1.70
N TYR A 286 20.87 -1.34 0.65
CA TYR A 286 21.32 -1.68 -0.71
C TYR A 286 22.29 -0.65 -1.34
N THR A 287 22.42 0.52 -0.74
CA THR A 287 23.34 1.57 -1.24
C THR A 287 24.73 1.50 -0.60
N LYS A 288 24.88 0.72 0.49
CA LYS A 288 26.12 0.58 1.27
C LYS A 288 26.67 -0.84 1.15
N PRO A 289 27.99 -1.04 1.34
CA PRO A 289 28.55 -2.38 1.49
C PRO A 289 27.96 -3.08 2.73
N GLY A 290 27.74 -4.38 2.63
CA GLY A 290 27.26 -5.21 3.72
C GLY A 290 26.27 -6.28 3.22
N GLU A 291 26.00 -7.25 4.07
CA GLU A 291 25.03 -8.30 3.80
C GLU A 291 23.64 -7.88 4.25
N ILE A 292 22.60 -8.37 3.57
CA ILE A 292 21.22 -8.24 3.98
C ILE A 292 20.88 -9.47 4.81
N SER A 293 20.47 -9.24 6.06
CA SER A 293 20.06 -10.30 6.99
C SER A 293 18.59 -10.67 6.78
N TRP A 294 18.32 -11.50 5.77
CA TRP A 294 16.96 -11.90 5.41
C TRP A 294 16.27 -12.66 6.54
N PRO A 295 15.03 -12.28 6.93
CA PRO A 295 14.26 -13.00 7.93
C PRO A 295 13.91 -14.43 7.45
N THR A 296 14.08 -15.41 8.34
CA THR A 296 13.73 -16.82 8.09
C THR A 296 12.58 -17.31 8.96
N LYS A 297 12.11 -16.49 9.89
CA LYS A 297 11.02 -16.81 10.83
C LYS A 297 10.19 -15.55 11.13
N PRO A 298 8.96 -15.73 11.58
CA PRO A 298 8.11 -14.61 12.03
C PRO A 298 8.77 -13.82 13.16
N ILE A 299 8.34 -12.57 13.32
CA ILE A 299 8.82 -11.64 14.34
C ILE A 299 7.71 -11.38 15.34
N ARG A 300 8.03 -11.45 16.62
CA ARG A 300 7.08 -11.11 17.70
C ARG A 300 6.70 -9.63 17.60
N CYS A 301 5.40 -9.35 17.45
CA CYS A 301 4.91 -7.99 17.32
C CYS A 301 5.02 -7.25 18.67
N ALA A 302 5.79 -6.17 18.70
CA ALA A 302 5.97 -5.33 19.88
C ALA A 302 4.96 -4.19 20.00
N TYR A 303 4.25 -3.89 18.91
CA TYR A 303 3.35 -2.75 18.82
C TYR A 303 1.91 -3.11 19.16
N TYR A 304 1.25 -2.15 19.82
CA TYR A 304 -0.16 -2.32 20.16
C TYR A 304 -1.05 -2.25 18.94
N SER A 305 -0.82 -1.29 18.04
CA SER A 305 -1.64 -1.06 16.84
C SER A 305 -0.79 -1.00 15.56
N CYS A 306 -1.34 -1.45 14.47
CA CYS A 306 -0.74 -1.39 13.14
C CYS A 306 -1.61 -0.55 12.20
N PHE A 307 -1.01 0.41 11.47
CA PHE A 307 -1.73 1.34 10.57
C PHE A 307 -1.26 1.27 9.11
N CYS A 308 -0.10 0.67 8.84
CA CYS A 308 0.35 0.44 7.48
C CYS A 308 -0.50 -0.65 6.83
N GLY A 309 -1.10 -0.35 5.68
CA GLY A 309 -1.94 -1.32 4.96
C GLY A 309 -1.18 -2.59 4.55
N ALA A 310 0.07 -2.45 4.14
CA ALA A 310 0.94 -3.58 3.80
C ALA A 310 1.23 -4.46 5.02
N ASP A 311 1.62 -3.85 6.15
CA ASP A 311 1.94 -4.56 7.38
C ASP A 311 0.68 -5.19 8.02
N MET A 312 -0.48 -4.54 7.92
CA MET A 312 -1.75 -5.13 8.33
C MET A 312 -2.10 -6.38 7.50
N ALA A 313 -1.85 -6.34 6.19
CA ALA A 313 -2.14 -7.42 5.26
C ALA A 313 -1.05 -8.52 5.24
N THR A 314 -0.38 -8.77 6.35
CA THR A 314 0.54 -9.92 6.54
C THR A 314 -0.05 -10.91 7.50
N ARG A 315 0.37 -12.18 7.41
CA ARG A 315 -0.07 -13.23 8.36
C ARG A 315 0.38 -12.91 9.78
N LYS A 316 -0.47 -13.28 10.74
CA LYS A 316 -0.17 -13.18 12.18
C LYS A 316 -0.75 -14.38 12.91
N LEU A 317 0.05 -14.98 13.77
CA LEU A 317 -0.33 -16.16 14.58
C LEU A 317 -0.10 -15.83 16.06
N LYS A 318 -0.97 -16.36 16.92
CA LYS A 318 -0.88 -16.11 18.37
C LYS A 318 -0.15 -17.25 19.08
#